data_84c6354cdf0a6de950f5ac6bd5c439da
#
_entry.id   84c6354cdf0a6de950f5ac6bd5c439da
#
_cell.length_a   1.000
_cell.length_b   1.000
_cell.length_c   1.000
_cell.angle_alpha   90.00
_cell.angle_beta   90.00
_cell.angle_gamma   90.00
#
_symmetry.space_group_name_H-M   'P 1'
#
loop_
_entity.id
_entity.type
_entity.pdbx_description
1 polymer ?
#
loop_
_entity_poly.entity_id
_entity_poly.type
_entity_poly.pdbx_seq_one_letter_code
_entity_poly.pdbx_strand_id
1 'polypeptide(L)'
;MPVTRGEHKVSPLKINYISLLNLIEEDDFDLTKAADIISQDTALIISLLRLANTRSFNSEITSVRVAVSMLGQKDLTRWIQTTVIEKLCSDKPNELMRLSLLRAKFAENLAPVFGMAMRSQELFLTGLFSILDIILDCSMEEALSMVRVSGKIRAALLEHTGSLAEVLHFIVKYESAEWQEVSRQLVLKNIEIPDVSHAWVSSLQWYAKLIAMN
;
A
#
# COMPACT_ATOMS: atom_id res chain seq x y z
N MET A 1 16.32 32.85 4.98
CA MET A 1 15.41 33.06 3.86
C MET A 1 14.36 31.95 3.88
N PRO A 2 13.07 32.23 3.91
CA PRO A 2 12.07 31.19 3.83
C PRO A 2 12.11 30.57 2.43
N VAL A 3 12.34 29.26 2.35
CA VAL A 3 12.17 28.49 1.12
C VAL A 3 10.68 28.50 0.81
N THR A 4 10.26 29.27 -0.18
CA THR A 4 8.92 29.18 -0.74
C THR A 4 8.75 27.77 -1.31
N ARG A 5 7.98 26.91 -0.62
CA ARG A 5 7.45 25.68 -1.20
C ARG A 5 6.53 26.12 -2.36
N GLY A 6 7.02 25.92 -3.58
CA GLY A 6 6.18 26.09 -4.75
C GLY A 6 4.96 25.16 -4.62
N GLU A 7 3.79 25.60 -5.06
CA GLU A 7 2.61 24.75 -5.22
C GLU A 7 2.96 23.64 -6.22
N HIS A 8 3.43 22.51 -5.73
CA HIS A 8 3.61 21.31 -6.55
C HIS A 8 2.25 20.74 -6.85
N LYS A 9 1.66 21.13 -7.98
CA LYS A 9 0.46 20.49 -8.49
C LYS A 9 0.79 19.04 -8.84
N VAL A 10 0.12 18.11 -8.17
CA VAL A 10 0.19 16.68 -8.49
C VAL A 10 -0.09 16.49 -9.97
N SER A 11 0.75 15.75 -10.69
CA SER A 11 0.61 15.58 -12.14
C SER A 11 -0.72 14.90 -12.48
N PRO A 12 -1.32 15.17 -13.67
CA PRO A 12 -2.58 14.54 -14.09
C PRO A 12 -2.50 13.00 -14.07
N LEU A 13 -1.35 12.41 -14.38
CA LEU A 13 -1.14 10.96 -14.29
C LEU A 13 -1.24 10.45 -12.85
N LYS A 14 -0.65 11.14 -11.88
CA LYS A 14 -0.76 10.79 -10.46
C LYS A 14 -2.21 10.88 -9.97
N ILE A 15 -3.01 11.81 -10.49
CA ILE A 15 -4.44 11.93 -10.18
C ILE A 15 -5.21 10.67 -10.63
N ASN A 16 -4.94 10.14 -11.81
CA ASN A 16 -5.58 8.91 -12.29
C ASN A 16 -5.25 7.71 -11.39
N TYR A 17 -4.00 7.61 -10.93
CA TYR A 17 -3.59 6.55 -9.99
C TYR A 17 -4.28 6.68 -8.64
N ILE A 18 -4.39 7.89 -8.12
CA ILE A 18 -5.15 8.19 -6.89
C ILE A 18 -6.65 7.84 -7.07
N SER A 19 -7.22 8.12 -8.25
CA SER A 19 -8.62 7.77 -8.55
C SER A 19 -8.85 6.26 -8.51
N LEU A 20 -7.89 5.43 -8.95
CA LEU A 20 -7.96 3.97 -8.80
C LEU A 20 -7.92 3.54 -7.34
N LEU A 21 -7.06 4.15 -6.51
CA LEU A 21 -7.04 3.88 -5.07
C LEU A 21 -8.36 4.25 -4.40
N ASN A 22 -8.96 5.37 -4.79
CA ASN A 22 -10.24 5.80 -4.23
C ASN A 22 -11.39 4.87 -4.63
N LEU A 23 -11.36 4.36 -5.88
CA LEU A 23 -12.39 3.47 -6.38
C LEU A 23 -12.44 2.14 -5.61
N ILE A 24 -11.28 1.57 -5.25
CA ILE A 24 -11.24 0.30 -4.52
C ILE A 24 -11.67 0.41 -3.06
N GLU A 25 -11.78 1.62 -2.53
CA GLU A 25 -12.28 1.90 -1.17
C GLU A 25 -13.78 2.30 -1.18
N GLU A 26 -14.47 2.23 -2.34
CA GLU A 26 -15.92 2.39 -2.42
C GLU A 26 -16.63 1.11 -1.96
N ASP A 27 -17.72 1.26 -1.20
CA ASP A 27 -18.55 0.13 -0.74
C ASP A 27 -19.12 -0.68 -1.91
N ASP A 28 -19.43 0.00 -3.03
CA ASP A 28 -19.89 -0.59 -4.29
C ASP A 28 -18.77 -0.49 -5.35
N PHE A 29 -17.73 -1.31 -5.17
CA PHE A 29 -16.58 -1.34 -6.08
C PHE A 29 -16.98 -1.82 -7.48
N ASP A 30 -17.03 -0.88 -8.44
CA ASP A 30 -17.40 -1.14 -9.82
C ASP A 30 -16.17 -1.57 -10.66
N LEU A 31 -16.14 -2.85 -11.02
CA LEU A 31 -15.12 -3.44 -11.89
C LEU A 31 -15.06 -2.78 -13.27
N THR A 32 -16.18 -2.27 -13.78
CA THR A 32 -16.24 -1.59 -15.09
C THR A 32 -15.53 -0.26 -15.03
N LYS A 33 -15.77 0.54 -13.98
CA LYS A 33 -15.06 1.80 -13.77
C LYS A 33 -13.56 1.58 -13.60
N ALA A 34 -13.16 0.53 -12.88
CA ALA A 34 -11.74 0.17 -12.76
C ALA A 34 -11.13 -0.13 -14.14
N ALA A 35 -11.81 -0.94 -14.96
CA ALA A 35 -11.36 -1.25 -16.30
C ALA A 35 -11.24 0.00 -17.19
N ASP A 36 -12.17 0.95 -17.08
CA ASP A 36 -12.15 2.18 -17.87
C ASP A 36 -10.98 3.09 -17.46
N ILE A 37 -10.67 3.24 -16.17
CA ILE A 37 -9.51 4.00 -15.71
C ILE A 37 -8.20 3.32 -16.12
N ILE A 38 -8.09 2.01 -15.91
CA ILE A 38 -6.89 1.23 -16.31
C ILE A 38 -6.64 1.35 -17.81
N SER A 39 -7.69 1.37 -18.63
CA SER A 39 -7.59 1.46 -20.10
C SER A 39 -7.04 2.79 -20.60
N GLN A 40 -6.91 3.81 -19.73
CA GLN A 40 -6.32 5.11 -20.08
C GLN A 40 -4.79 5.13 -19.98
N ASP A 41 -4.18 4.09 -19.41
CA ASP A 41 -2.73 4.00 -19.19
C ASP A 41 -2.17 2.70 -19.74
N THR A 42 -1.36 2.79 -20.81
CA THR A 42 -0.75 1.63 -21.49
C THR A 42 0.10 0.78 -20.54
N ALA A 43 0.80 1.39 -19.58
CA ALA A 43 1.64 0.66 -18.64
C ALA A 43 0.78 -0.15 -17.65
N LEU A 44 -0.37 0.38 -17.21
CA LEU A 44 -1.34 -0.35 -16.40
C LEU A 44 -1.97 -1.50 -17.19
N ILE A 45 -2.33 -1.27 -18.46
CA ILE A 45 -2.87 -2.34 -19.35
C ILE A 45 -1.89 -3.50 -19.43
N ILE A 46 -0.63 -3.22 -19.77
CA ILE A 46 0.40 -4.27 -19.94
C ILE A 46 0.61 -5.03 -18.62
N SER A 47 0.71 -4.34 -17.51
CA SER A 47 0.92 -4.95 -16.18
C SER A 47 -0.28 -5.83 -15.78
N LEU A 48 -1.51 -5.35 -15.99
CA LEU A 48 -2.73 -6.12 -15.71
C LEU A 48 -2.84 -7.38 -16.57
N LEU A 49 -2.64 -7.25 -17.88
CA LEU A 49 -2.71 -8.38 -18.80
C LEU A 49 -1.63 -9.42 -18.51
N ARG A 50 -0.42 -8.98 -18.17
CA ARG A 50 0.65 -9.88 -17.72
C ARG A 50 0.21 -10.68 -16.49
N LEU A 51 -0.30 -10.01 -15.44
CA LEU A 51 -0.80 -10.70 -14.25
C LEU A 51 -1.92 -11.69 -14.58
N ALA A 52 -2.91 -11.27 -15.38
CA ALA A 52 -4.02 -12.12 -15.78
C ALA A 52 -3.54 -13.37 -16.55
N ASN A 53 -2.58 -13.20 -17.47
CA ASN A 53 -2.02 -14.29 -18.25
C ASN A 53 -1.17 -15.28 -17.44
N THR A 54 -0.55 -14.86 -16.33
CA THR A 54 0.12 -15.82 -15.42
C THR A 54 -0.86 -16.80 -14.75
N ARG A 55 -2.14 -16.48 -14.71
CA ARG A 55 -3.21 -17.29 -14.10
C ARG A 55 -4.11 -18.00 -15.13
N SER A 56 -3.98 -17.64 -16.40
CA SER A 56 -4.75 -18.28 -17.48
C SER A 56 -4.05 -19.55 -17.97
N PHE A 57 -4.78 -20.66 -17.97
CA PHE A 57 -4.24 -21.95 -18.42
C PHE A 57 -4.56 -22.28 -19.88
N ASN A 58 -5.59 -21.67 -20.48
CA ASN A 58 -6.18 -22.15 -21.72
C ASN A 58 -6.19 -21.15 -22.88
N SER A 59 -6.01 -19.85 -22.63
CA SER A 59 -6.07 -18.82 -23.68
C SER A 59 -5.36 -17.55 -23.24
N GLU A 60 -4.78 -16.85 -24.18
CA GLU A 60 -4.20 -15.53 -23.96
C GLU A 60 -5.30 -14.48 -23.74
N ILE A 61 -5.19 -13.73 -22.66
CA ILE A 61 -6.10 -12.64 -22.31
C ILE A 61 -5.53 -11.34 -22.88
N THR A 62 -6.29 -10.74 -23.79
CA THR A 62 -5.93 -9.50 -24.48
C THR A 62 -6.85 -8.33 -24.13
N SER A 63 -7.94 -8.58 -23.37
CA SER A 63 -8.93 -7.58 -22.99
C SER A 63 -8.80 -7.20 -21.53
N VAL A 64 -8.72 -5.89 -21.24
CA VAL A 64 -8.69 -5.35 -19.88
C VAL A 64 -9.94 -5.77 -19.08
N ARG A 65 -11.13 -5.72 -19.69
CA ARG A 65 -12.39 -6.12 -19.03
C ARG A 65 -12.41 -7.59 -18.66
N VAL A 66 -11.88 -8.44 -19.53
CA VAL A 66 -11.76 -9.89 -19.25
C VAL A 66 -10.75 -10.12 -18.12
N ALA A 67 -9.61 -9.44 -18.14
CA ALA A 67 -8.59 -9.54 -17.10
C ALA A 67 -9.14 -9.12 -15.74
N VAL A 68 -9.82 -7.97 -15.66
CA VAL A 68 -10.47 -7.46 -14.44
C VAL A 68 -11.49 -8.45 -13.89
N SER A 69 -12.37 -8.96 -14.75
CA SER A 69 -13.40 -9.94 -14.35
C SER A 69 -12.80 -11.25 -13.84
N MET A 70 -11.73 -11.72 -14.49
CA MET A 70 -11.06 -12.98 -14.13
C MET A 70 -10.33 -12.88 -12.79
N LEU A 71 -9.68 -11.75 -12.51
CA LEU A 71 -8.99 -11.52 -11.23
C LEU A 71 -10.00 -11.39 -10.06
N GLY A 72 -11.16 -10.80 -10.34
CA GLY A 72 -12.15 -10.49 -9.32
C GLY A 72 -11.70 -9.37 -8.37
N GLN A 73 -12.61 -8.93 -7.51
CA GLN A 73 -12.42 -7.76 -6.66
C GLN A 73 -11.18 -7.86 -5.77
N LYS A 74 -11.01 -8.97 -5.05
CA LYS A 74 -9.93 -9.14 -4.06
C LYS A 74 -8.53 -9.00 -4.67
N ASP A 75 -8.27 -9.71 -5.76
CA ASP A 75 -6.95 -9.72 -6.40
C ASP A 75 -6.70 -8.44 -7.18
N LEU A 76 -7.75 -7.88 -7.80
CA LEU A 76 -7.68 -6.58 -8.46
C LEU A 76 -7.36 -5.46 -7.45
N THR A 77 -8.03 -5.42 -6.30
CA THR A 77 -7.73 -4.46 -5.22
C THR A 77 -6.25 -4.54 -4.81
N ARG A 78 -5.75 -5.74 -4.55
CA ARG A 78 -4.35 -5.93 -4.17
C ARG A 78 -3.38 -5.48 -5.26
N TRP A 79 -3.68 -5.80 -6.51
CA TRP A 79 -2.87 -5.37 -7.65
C TRP A 79 -2.89 -3.85 -7.81
N ILE A 80 -4.05 -3.21 -7.71
CA ILE A 80 -4.16 -1.73 -7.77
C ILE A 80 -3.31 -1.09 -6.66
N GLN A 81 -3.45 -1.53 -5.41
CA GLN A 81 -2.71 -0.97 -4.28
C GLN A 81 -1.19 -1.02 -4.48
N THR A 82 -0.67 -2.14 -4.99
CA THR A 82 0.77 -2.29 -5.22
C THR A 82 1.26 -1.54 -6.45
N THR A 83 0.56 -1.67 -7.57
CA THR A 83 0.95 -1.06 -8.85
C THR A 83 0.82 0.46 -8.82
N VAL A 84 -0.20 0.99 -8.14
CA VAL A 84 -0.37 2.44 -8.02
C VAL A 84 0.78 3.07 -7.21
N ILE A 85 1.19 2.46 -6.11
CA ILE A 85 2.36 2.96 -5.36
C ILE A 85 3.63 2.94 -6.21
N GLU A 86 3.86 1.87 -6.98
CA GLU A 86 4.97 1.81 -7.93
C GLU A 86 4.94 2.99 -8.92
N LYS A 87 3.76 3.27 -9.50
CA LYS A 87 3.59 4.38 -10.45
C LYS A 87 3.70 5.75 -9.79
N LEU A 88 3.18 5.94 -8.59
CA LEU A 88 3.32 7.18 -7.83
C LEU A 88 4.79 7.47 -7.46
N CYS A 89 5.59 6.41 -7.27
CA CYS A 89 7.03 6.51 -6.99
C CYS A 89 7.91 6.54 -8.25
N SER A 90 7.36 6.60 -9.47
CA SER A 90 8.15 6.50 -10.72
C SER A 90 9.20 7.60 -10.90
N ASP A 91 8.99 8.76 -10.27
CA ASP A 91 9.90 9.91 -10.23
C ASP A 91 10.69 10.00 -8.92
N LYS A 92 10.63 8.97 -8.08
CA LYS A 92 11.26 8.92 -6.76
C LYS A 92 12.33 7.83 -6.70
N PRO A 93 13.25 7.90 -5.72
CA PRO A 93 14.15 6.79 -5.45
C PRO A 93 13.38 5.48 -5.19
N ASN A 94 13.84 4.38 -5.77
CA ASN A 94 13.23 3.04 -5.60
C ASN A 94 13.08 2.63 -4.13
N GLU A 95 13.89 3.22 -3.25
CA GLU A 95 13.85 2.97 -1.82
C GLU A 95 12.53 3.42 -1.17
N LEU A 96 11.91 4.51 -1.66
CA LEU A 96 10.61 4.95 -1.14
C LEU A 96 9.50 3.97 -1.51
N MET A 97 9.50 3.45 -2.74
CA MET A 97 8.57 2.39 -3.15
C MET A 97 8.77 1.14 -2.28
N ARG A 98 10.04 0.72 -2.11
CA ARG A 98 10.38 -0.44 -1.28
C ARG A 98 9.91 -0.26 0.15
N LEU A 99 10.17 0.88 0.74
CA LEU A 99 9.79 1.20 2.12
C LEU A 99 8.26 1.18 2.30
N SER A 100 7.50 1.84 1.43
CA SER A 100 6.04 1.86 1.47
C SER A 100 5.45 0.44 1.39
N LEU A 101 5.89 -0.35 0.42
CA LEU A 101 5.37 -1.71 0.18
C LEU A 101 5.77 -2.69 1.30
N LEU A 102 7.01 -2.62 1.80
CA LEU A 102 7.45 -3.47 2.91
C LEU A 102 6.71 -3.10 4.21
N ARG A 103 6.54 -1.82 4.52
CA ARG A 103 5.74 -1.38 5.68
C ARG A 103 4.31 -1.87 5.59
N ALA A 104 3.68 -1.73 4.42
CA ALA A 104 2.33 -2.23 4.18
C ALA A 104 2.21 -3.72 4.50
N LYS A 105 3.10 -4.52 3.92
CA LYS A 105 3.05 -5.98 4.10
C LYS A 105 3.43 -6.41 5.50
N PHE A 106 4.39 -5.75 6.12
CA PHE A 106 4.79 -6.04 7.50
C PHE A 106 3.66 -5.68 8.48
N ALA A 107 3.00 -4.53 8.31
CA ALA A 107 1.84 -4.14 9.09
C ALA A 107 0.70 -5.16 8.96
N GLU A 108 0.42 -5.62 7.76
CA GLU A 108 -0.57 -6.67 7.50
C GLU A 108 -0.22 -7.98 8.23
N ASN A 109 1.03 -8.43 8.13
CA ASN A 109 1.51 -9.67 8.75
C ASN A 109 1.57 -9.56 10.28
N LEU A 110 1.77 -8.37 10.84
CA LEU A 110 1.71 -8.10 12.28
C LEU A 110 0.28 -8.04 12.83
N ALA A 111 -0.75 -7.92 11.99
CA ALA A 111 -2.13 -7.83 12.44
C ALA A 111 -2.53 -8.97 13.41
N PRO A 112 -2.33 -10.26 13.12
CA PRO A 112 -2.63 -11.33 14.06
C PRO A 112 -1.73 -11.29 15.30
N VAL A 113 -0.47 -10.89 15.17
CA VAL A 113 0.51 -10.82 16.26
C VAL A 113 0.08 -9.78 17.32
N PHE A 114 -0.52 -8.67 16.87
CA PHE A 114 -1.06 -7.62 17.74
C PHE A 114 -2.54 -7.81 18.10
N GLY A 115 -3.12 -9.00 17.84
CA GLY A 115 -4.53 -9.28 18.13
C GLY A 115 -5.50 -8.52 17.23
N MET A 116 -5.07 -8.07 16.06
CA MET A 116 -5.82 -7.23 15.13
C MET A 116 -6.09 -7.90 13.79
N ALA A 117 -6.19 -9.24 13.73
CA ALA A 117 -6.33 -10.01 12.49
C ALA A 117 -7.46 -9.50 11.57
N MET A 118 -8.60 -9.09 12.15
CA MET A 118 -9.74 -8.52 11.40
C MET A 118 -9.47 -7.15 10.80
N ARG A 119 -8.37 -6.50 11.17
CA ARG A 119 -7.97 -5.17 10.71
C ARG A 119 -6.70 -5.19 9.86
N SER A 120 -6.33 -6.36 9.34
CA SER A 120 -5.13 -6.55 8.52
C SER A 120 -5.10 -5.64 7.28
N GLN A 121 -6.27 -5.42 6.66
CA GLN A 121 -6.39 -4.50 5.51
C GLN A 121 -6.16 -3.04 5.92
N GLU A 122 -6.71 -2.59 7.06
CA GLU A 122 -6.47 -1.23 7.56
C GLU A 122 -4.99 -1.03 7.90
N LEU A 123 -4.33 -2.05 8.48
CA LEU A 123 -2.90 -2.01 8.77
C LEU A 123 -2.06 -1.98 7.49
N PHE A 124 -2.44 -2.76 6.46
CA PHE A 124 -1.78 -2.69 5.17
C PHE A 124 -1.82 -1.26 4.60
N LEU A 125 -2.99 -0.62 4.55
CA LEU A 125 -3.16 0.75 4.06
C LEU A 125 -2.42 1.77 4.93
N THR A 126 -2.41 1.58 6.26
CA THR A 126 -1.66 2.46 7.18
C THR A 126 -0.16 2.42 6.87
N GLY A 127 0.40 1.22 6.67
CA GLY A 127 1.80 1.06 6.28
C GLY A 127 2.08 1.64 4.89
N LEU A 128 1.19 1.39 3.92
CA LEU A 128 1.30 1.85 2.54
C LEU A 128 1.36 3.38 2.43
N PHE A 129 0.51 4.06 3.19
CA PHE A 129 0.41 5.53 3.17
C PHE A 129 1.28 6.24 4.20
N SER A 130 2.09 5.49 4.97
CA SER A 130 2.93 6.07 6.03
C SER A 130 3.98 7.08 5.57
N ILE A 131 4.27 7.13 4.27
CA ILE A 131 5.18 8.09 3.62
C ILE A 131 4.55 8.71 2.36
N LEU A 132 3.23 8.80 2.31
CA LEU A 132 2.51 9.32 1.14
C LEU A 132 2.83 10.80 0.88
N ASP A 133 3.08 11.57 1.92
CA ASP A 133 3.54 12.95 1.88
C ASP A 133 4.86 13.10 1.12
N ILE A 134 5.82 12.20 1.36
CA ILE A 134 7.11 12.18 0.66
C ILE A 134 6.93 11.76 -0.81
N ILE A 135 6.06 10.79 -1.08
CA ILE A 135 5.76 10.31 -2.43
C ILE A 135 5.10 11.40 -3.27
N LEU A 136 4.20 12.19 -2.67
CA LEU A 136 3.43 13.23 -3.36
C LEU A 136 4.05 14.64 -3.27
N ASP A 137 5.15 14.81 -2.51
CA ASP A 137 5.82 16.11 -2.25
C ASP A 137 4.90 17.17 -1.62
N CYS A 138 4.02 16.77 -0.72
CA CYS A 138 3.08 17.65 -0.04
C CYS A 138 3.01 17.33 1.46
N SER A 139 2.19 18.03 2.23
CA SER A 139 1.94 17.65 3.63
C SER A 139 1.15 16.34 3.73
N MET A 140 1.31 15.60 4.82
CA MET A 140 0.52 14.39 5.05
C MET A 140 -0.99 14.68 5.04
N GLU A 141 -1.39 15.83 5.55
CA GLU A 141 -2.79 16.26 5.54
C GLU A 141 -3.33 16.45 4.11
N GLU A 142 -2.54 17.11 3.25
CA GLU A 142 -2.86 17.27 1.81
C GLU A 142 -2.89 15.91 1.11
N ALA A 143 -1.89 15.07 1.32
CA ALA A 143 -1.82 13.72 0.75
C ALA A 143 -3.04 12.88 1.12
N LEU A 144 -3.43 12.88 2.39
CA LEU A 144 -4.61 12.16 2.88
C LEU A 144 -5.95 12.80 2.51
N SER A 145 -5.95 14.03 2.02
CA SER A 145 -7.15 14.63 1.42
C SER A 145 -7.48 14.09 0.03
N MET A 146 -6.47 13.58 -0.67
CA MET A 146 -6.59 13.04 -2.03
C MET A 146 -7.05 11.58 -2.06
N VAL A 147 -6.77 10.80 -0.98
CA VAL A 147 -7.12 9.38 -0.89
C VAL A 147 -8.27 9.14 0.09
N ARG A 148 -9.12 8.17 -0.25
CA ARG A 148 -10.17 7.71 0.67
C ARG A 148 -9.57 6.75 1.69
N VAL A 149 -9.61 7.13 2.95
CA VAL A 149 -9.18 6.30 4.07
C VAL A 149 -10.15 6.43 5.23
N SER A 150 -10.24 5.38 6.05
CA SER A 150 -11.05 5.43 7.26
C SER A 150 -10.53 6.49 8.24
N GLY A 151 -11.42 7.04 9.09
CA GLY A 151 -11.03 7.97 10.15
C GLY A 151 -9.94 7.41 11.08
N LYS A 152 -9.89 6.09 11.26
CA LYS A 152 -8.86 5.40 12.06
C LYS A 152 -7.49 5.44 11.41
N ILE A 153 -7.41 5.25 10.09
CA ILE A 153 -6.16 5.37 9.32
C ILE A 153 -5.69 6.83 9.33
N ARG A 154 -6.61 7.77 9.12
CA ARG A 154 -6.30 9.21 9.17
C ARG A 154 -5.74 9.60 10.55
N ALA A 155 -6.39 9.20 11.64
CA ALA A 155 -5.92 9.47 13.00
C ALA A 155 -4.54 8.83 13.27
N ALA A 156 -4.30 7.62 12.77
CA ALA A 156 -3.01 6.96 12.92
C ALA A 156 -1.88 7.69 12.19
N LEU A 157 -2.13 8.23 10.99
CA LEU A 157 -1.11 8.87 10.16
C LEU A 157 -0.89 10.36 10.49
N LEU A 158 -1.93 11.09 10.92
CA LEU A 158 -1.83 12.52 11.24
C LEU A 158 -1.61 12.79 12.74
N GLU A 159 -2.39 12.11 13.57
CA GLU A 159 -2.43 12.37 15.01
C GLU A 159 -1.55 11.39 15.79
N HIS A 160 -1.05 10.34 15.13
CA HIS A 160 -0.28 9.25 15.75
C HIS A 160 -1.03 8.57 16.89
N THR A 161 -2.36 8.45 16.78
CA THR A 161 -3.25 7.90 17.82
C THR A 161 -3.96 6.63 17.36
N GLY A 162 -4.38 5.82 18.34
CA GLY A 162 -5.12 4.58 18.12
C GLY A 162 -4.24 3.37 17.83
N SER A 163 -4.89 2.20 17.79
CA SER A 163 -4.21 0.90 17.67
C SER A 163 -3.45 0.70 16.35
N LEU A 164 -3.86 1.34 15.25
CA LEU A 164 -3.10 1.32 13.99
C LEU A 164 -1.79 2.08 14.12
N ALA A 165 -1.82 3.24 14.81
CA ALA A 165 -0.62 4.02 15.07
C ALA A 165 0.38 3.27 15.95
N GLU A 166 -0.10 2.49 16.92
CA GLU A 166 0.78 1.66 17.77
C GLU A 166 1.58 0.65 16.95
N VAL A 167 0.92 -0.05 16.00
CA VAL A 167 1.60 -1.01 15.11
C VAL A 167 2.55 -0.27 14.17
N LEU A 168 2.14 0.85 13.60
CA LEU A 168 3.02 1.65 12.74
C LEU A 168 4.26 2.16 13.51
N HIS A 169 4.07 2.65 14.74
CA HIS A 169 5.16 3.06 15.61
C HIS A 169 6.13 1.91 15.89
N PHE A 170 5.61 0.71 16.20
CA PHE A 170 6.43 -0.49 16.38
C PHE A 170 7.27 -0.79 15.13
N ILE A 171 6.66 -0.71 13.93
CA ILE A 171 7.35 -0.94 12.67
C ILE A 171 8.50 0.06 12.47
N VAL A 172 8.23 1.34 12.68
CA VAL A 172 9.25 2.40 12.54
C VAL A 172 10.42 2.19 13.51
N LYS A 173 10.14 1.81 14.76
CA LYS A 173 11.19 1.46 15.75
C LYS A 173 11.98 0.21 15.34
N TYR A 174 11.31 -0.80 14.78
CA TYR A 174 11.95 -2.00 14.27
C TYR A 174 12.88 -1.68 13.09
N GLU A 175 12.44 -0.86 12.12
CA GLU A 175 13.24 -0.42 10.98
C GLU A 175 14.45 0.42 11.38
N SER A 176 14.29 1.25 12.43
CA SER A 176 15.36 2.11 12.96
C SER A 176 16.33 1.36 13.88
N ALA A 177 16.14 0.04 14.07
CA ALA A 177 16.92 -0.79 14.99
C ALA A 177 16.92 -0.29 16.45
N GLU A 178 15.83 0.36 16.87
CA GLU A 178 15.65 0.83 18.26
C GLU A 178 15.22 -0.34 19.17
N TRP A 179 16.11 -1.31 19.32
CA TRP A 179 15.83 -2.62 19.95
C TRP A 179 15.35 -2.54 21.39
N GLN A 180 15.74 -1.51 22.14
CA GLN A 180 15.24 -1.32 23.51
C GLN A 180 13.74 -1.02 23.53
N GLU A 181 13.27 -0.14 22.65
CA GLU A 181 11.86 0.19 22.53
C GLU A 181 11.06 -0.99 21.95
N VAL A 182 11.59 -1.66 20.94
CA VAL A 182 11.00 -2.89 20.38
C VAL A 182 10.82 -3.94 21.47
N SER A 183 11.87 -4.25 22.24
CA SER A 183 11.80 -5.23 23.32
C SER A 183 10.81 -4.85 24.41
N ARG A 184 10.75 -3.55 24.76
CA ARG A 184 9.78 -3.04 25.74
C ARG A 184 8.34 -3.28 25.26
N GLN A 185 8.04 -3.00 23.99
CA GLN A 185 6.70 -3.20 23.44
C GLN A 185 6.33 -4.69 23.34
N LEU A 186 7.26 -5.54 22.98
CA LEU A 186 7.05 -7.00 22.95
C LEU A 186 6.66 -7.55 24.33
N VAL A 187 7.39 -7.15 25.37
CA VAL A 187 7.09 -7.56 26.74
C VAL A 187 5.72 -7.03 27.20
N LEU A 188 5.44 -5.75 26.98
CA LEU A 188 4.17 -5.13 27.41
C LEU A 188 2.94 -5.75 26.73
N LYS A 189 3.10 -6.21 25.49
CA LYS A 189 1.99 -6.81 24.70
C LYS A 189 2.00 -8.33 24.73
N ASN A 190 2.94 -8.96 25.43
CA ASN A 190 3.13 -10.40 25.48
C ASN A 190 3.28 -11.01 24.07
N ILE A 191 4.12 -10.39 23.26
CA ILE A 191 4.39 -10.80 21.87
C ILE A 191 5.74 -11.54 21.84
N GLU A 192 5.77 -12.69 21.18
CA GLU A 192 6.98 -13.49 21.01
C GLU A 192 7.84 -12.98 19.84
N ILE A 193 9.18 -12.94 20.07
CA ILE A 193 10.13 -12.50 19.04
C ILE A 193 10.01 -13.33 17.74
N PRO A 194 9.86 -14.66 17.77
CA PRO A 194 9.69 -15.47 16.56
C PRO A 194 8.52 -15.04 15.68
N ASP A 195 7.39 -14.61 16.25
CA ASP A 195 6.20 -14.19 15.50
C ASP A 195 6.49 -12.93 14.68
N VAL A 196 7.19 -11.97 15.30
CA VAL A 196 7.60 -10.72 14.61
C VAL A 196 8.63 -11.03 13.52
N SER A 197 9.61 -11.89 13.82
CA SER A 197 10.64 -12.29 12.85
C SER A 197 10.03 -13.02 11.66
N HIS A 198 9.07 -13.90 11.89
CA HIS A 198 8.32 -14.58 10.84
C HIS A 198 7.51 -13.61 9.98
N ALA A 199 6.82 -12.65 10.62
CA ALA A 199 6.08 -11.61 9.92
C ALA A 199 6.98 -10.77 9.01
N TRP A 200 8.19 -10.40 9.50
CA TRP A 200 9.18 -9.65 8.72
C TRP A 200 9.72 -10.45 7.54
N VAL A 201 10.19 -11.67 7.77
CA VAL A 201 10.72 -12.54 6.69
C VAL A 201 9.66 -12.81 5.62
N SER A 202 8.41 -13.06 6.02
CA SER A 202 7.29 -13.24 5.08
C SER A 202 7.05 -11.98 4.24
N SER A 203 7.26 -10.79 4.81
CA SER A 203 7.12 -9.52 4.08
C SER A 203 8.22 -9.34 3.03
N LEU A 204 9.46 -9.69 3.38
CA LEU A 204 10.59 -9.68 2.44
C LEU A 204 10.38 -10.66 1.28
N GLN A 205 9.92 -11.87 1.57
CA GLN A 205 9.63 -12.89 0.56
C GLN A 205 8.50 -12.44 -0.39
N TRP A 206 7.46 -11.82 0.15
CA TRP A 206 6.38 -11.26 -0.65
C TRP A 206 6.89 -10.15 -1.57
N TYR A 207 7.69 -9.21 -1.04
CA TYR A 207 8.27 -8.13 -1.83
C TYR A 207 9.21 -8.65 -2.94
N ALA A 208 10.06 -9.63 -2.63
CA ALA A 208 10.93 -10.24 -3.62
C ALA A 208 10.15 -10.89 -4.78
N LYS A 209 9.03 -11.57 -4.48
CA LYS A 209 8.14 -12.12 -5.51
C LYS A 209 7.47 -11.02 -6.33
N LEU A 210 7.04 -9.93 -5.70
CA LEU A 210 6.41 -8.80 -6.38
C LEU A 210 7.34 -8.18 -7.43
N ILE A 211 8.62 -7.95 -7.07
CA ILE A 211 9.61 -7.38 -8.01
C ILE A 211 9.93 -8.35 -9.14
N ALA A 212 10.02 -9.65 -8.86
CA ALA A 212 10.33 -10.65 -9.88
C ALA A 212 9.22 -10.81 -10.95
N MET A 213 8.00 -10.33 -10.67
CA MET A 213 6.86 -10.38 -11.60
C MET A 213 6.75 -9.15 -12.49
N ASN A 214 7.42 -8.04 -12.14
CA ASN A 214 7.45 -6.77 -12.88
C ASN A 214 8.68 -6.70 -13.79
#